data_809b9316e45ded99284e54124e9e4660
#
_entry.id   809b9316e45ded99284e54124e9e4660
#
_cell.length_a   1.000
_cell.length_b   1.000
_cell.length_c   1.000
_cell.angle_alpha   90.00
_cell.angle_beta   90.00
_cell.angle_gamma   90.00
#
_symmetry.space_group_name_H-M   'P 1'
#
loop_
_entity.id
_entity.type
_entity.pdbx_description
1 polymer ?
#
loop_
_entity_poly.entity_id
_entity_poly.type
_entity_poly.pdbx_seq_one_letter_code
_entity_poly.pdbx_strand_id
1 'polypeptide(L)'
;MNTIHMIKNDNDPAIAIIPYRSWPVFRLWKLSLDSLEWPLGRPKRLLSGDLRKLKKEDHLITFPRKPVFFFFRNKVKANISLMIVEPDIIHKHYIRLAKIFNWRFYKILSKNQNLIKSINNGKFFYFGSTFLSNINEIDINKKDMASLIASAQNQHPGHKLRHEVITYIKEFKINIAVIGRGYKPFEKKEDGLKSYKYSVIIENSSEVNYFTEKLIDACLLETVPIYWGAPNISDYFDVKGFIICESFEEIKYAISKMSDEDYLSRIKWIKKNKKTASYHADFKKRAAQIIKQSLNN
;
A
#
# COMPACT_ATOMS: atom_id res chain seq x y z
N MET A 1 -18.77 -3.76 6.42
CA MET A 1 -18.92 -2.30 6.44
C MET A 1 -19.64 -1.84 5.19
N ASN A 2 -20.83 -1.24 5.34
CA ASN A 2 -21.52 -0.58 4.24
C ASN A 2 -20.78 0.73 3.94
N THR A 3 -19.91 0.70 2.94
CA THR A 3 -19.36 1.94 2.38
C THR A 3 -20.53 2.70 1.79
N ILE A 4 -20.94 3.79 2.42
CA ILE A 4 -21.90 4.74 1.83
C ILE A 4 -21.20 5.23 0.55
N HIS A 5 -21.56 4.63 -0.59
CA HIS A 5 -21.06 5.07 -1.88
C HIS A 5 -21.60 6.47 -2.13
N MET A 6 -20.74 7.48 -2.10
CA MET A 6 -21.12 8.80 -2.60
C MET A 6 -21.64 8.64 -4.02
N ILE A 7 -22.89 9.04 -4.23
CA ILE A 7 -23.53 8.98 -5.54
C ILE A 7 -22.92 10.09 -6.39
N LYS A 8 -22.25 9.70 -7.47
CA LYS A 8 -21.63 10.62 -8.42
C LYS A 8 -22.64 11.07 -9.48
N ASN A 9 -22.40 12.24 -10.10
CA ASN A 9 -23.17 12.68 -11.26
C ASN A 9 -23.01 11.67 -12.41
N ASP A 10 -24.13 11.30 -13.06
CA ASP A 10 -24.14 10.31 -14.15
C ASP A 10 -23.44 10.79 -15.43
N ASN A 11 -23.22 12.11 -15.59
CA ASN A 11 -22.56 12.71 -16.75
C ASN A 11 -21.01 12.61 -16.66
N ASP A 12 -20.46 12.43 -15.48
CA ASP A 12 -19.01 12.30 -15.31
C ASP A 12 -18.53 10.89 -15.67
N PRO A 13 -17.34 10.73 -16.30
CA PRO A 13 -16.74 9.42 -16.50
C PRO A 13 -16.57 8.67 -15.18
N ALA A 14 -17.05 7.43 -15.13
CA ALA A 14 -16.90 6.58 -13.98
C ALA A 14 -15.47 6.03 -13.91
N ILE A 15 -14.91 5.97 -12.70
CA ILE A 15 -13.58 5.37 -12.47
C ILE A 15 -13.74 4.32 -11.38
N ALA A 16 -13.48 3.05 -11.75
CA ALA A 16 -13.57 1.92 -10.84
C ALA A 16 -12.26 1.12 -10.81
N ILE A 17 -12.06 0.39 -9.73
CA ILE A 17 -10.92 -0.52 -9.56
C ILE A 17 -11.43 -1.95 -9.53
N ILE A 18 -10.83 -2.81 -10.35
CA ILE A 18 -11.02 -4.26 -10.25
C ILE A 18 -10.14 -4.74 -9.08
N PRO A 19 -10.73 -5.32 -8.00
CA PRO A 19 -9.96 -5.73 -6.83
C PRO A 19 -8.84 -6.71 -7.18
N TYR A 20 -7.80 -6.72 -6.37
CA TYR A 20 -6.67 -7.61 -6.55
C TYR A 20 -7.15 -9.08 -6.62
N ARG A 21 -6.69 -9.83 -7.63
CA ARG A 21 -7.09 -11.22 -7.95
C ARG A 21 -8.51 -11.41 -8.50
N SER A 22 -9.30 -10.37 -8.68
CA SER A 22 -10.69 -10.47 -9.19
C SER A 22 -10.80 -10.42 -10.71
N TRP A 23 -9.70 -10.22 -11.47
CA TRP A 23 -9.73 -10.29 -12.92
C TRP A 23 -10.05 -11.72 -13.40
N PRO A 24 -11.18 -11.96 -14.06
CA PRO A 24 -11.52 -13.28 -14.57
C PRO A 24 -10.60 -13.63 -15.77
N VAL A 25 -10.24 -14.93 -15.88
CA VAL A 25 -9.41 -15.42 -16.99
C VAL A 25 -10.19 -15.30 -18.31
N PHE A 26 -11.48 -15.61 -18.29
CA PHE A 26 -12.38 -15.53 -19.44
C PHE A 26 -13.60 -14.69 -19.11
N ARG A 27 -14.23 -14.12 -20.16
CA ARG A 27 -15.50 -13.39 -20.08
C ARG A 27 -15.46 -12.18 -19.12
N LEU A 28 -14.40 -11.37 -19.23
CA LEU A 28 -14.24 -10.14 -18.43
C LEU A 28 -15.53 -9.32 -18.35
N TRP A 29 -16.30 -9.24 -19.45
CA TRP A 29 -17.56 -8.48 -19.54
C TRP A 29 -18.66 -8.94 -18.57
N LYS A 30 -18.59 -10.18 -18.01
CA LYS A 30 -19.54 -10.71 -17.02
C LYS A 30 -19.19 -10.33 -15.58
N LEU A 31 -18.08 -9.66 -15.34
CA LEU A 31 -17.72 -9.19 -14.00
C LEU A 31 -18.79 -8.21 -13.52
N SER A 32 -19.37 -8.51 -12.34
CA SER A 32 -20.41 -7.68 -11.74
C SER A 32 -19.84 -6.31 -11.34
N LEU A 33 -20.62 -5.25 -11.57
CA LEU A 33 -20.30 -3.91 -11.10
C LEU A 33 -20.26 -3.83 -9.57
N ASP A 34 -20.94 -4.73 -8.85
CA ASP A 34 -20.92 -4.80 -7.39
C ASP A 34 -19.60 -5.36 -6.83
N SER A 35 -18.82 -6.05 -7.66
CA SER A 35 -17.49 -6.54 -7.30
C SER A 35 -16.39 -5.48 -7.48
N LEU A 36 -16.71 -4.31 -8.02
CA LEU A 36 -15.76 -3.24 -8.23
C LEU A 36 -15.69 -2.30 -7.03
N GLU A 37 -14.55 -1.66 -6.87
CA GLU A 37 -14.36 -0.58 -5.92
C GLU A 37 -14.51 0.78 -6.62
N TRP A 38 -15.19 1.73 -5.98
CA TRP A 38 -15.54 3.02 -6.55
C TRP A 38 -14.95 4.19 -5.72
N PRO A 39 -13.63 4.45 -5.80
CA PRO A 39 -12.94 5.37 -4.89
C PRO A 39 -13.41 6.84 -4.99
N LEU A 40 -13.98 7.22 -6.12
CA LEU A 40 -14.51 8.58 -6.37
C LEU A 40 -16.05 8.63 -6.44
N GLY A 41 -16.71 7.60 -5.92
CA GLY A 41 -18.17 7.46 -5.97
C GLY A 41 -18.65 6.64 -7.18
N ARG A 42 -19.82 6.03 -7.03
CA ARG A 42 -20.48 5.16 -8.03
C ARG A 42 -21.63 5.91 -8.69
N PRO A 43 -21.66 6.05 -10.03
CA PRO A 43 -22.79 6.68 -10.73
C PRO A 43 -24.09 5.88 -10.60
N LYS A 44 -25.25 6.57 -10.58
CA LYS A 44 -26.55 5.90 -10.48
C LYS A 44 -26.79 4.91 -11.62
N ARG A 45 -26.36 5.24 -12.86
CA ARG A 45 -26.47 4.36 -14.03
C ARG A 45 -25.72 3.03 -13.91
N LEU A 46 -24.79 2.90 -12.96
CA LEU A 46 -23.95 1.72 -12.75
C LEU A 46 -24.25 0.97 -11.44
N LEU A 47 -25.40 1.21 -10.81
CA LEU A 47 -25.77 0.57 -9.53
C LEU A 47 -26.03 -0.94 -9.65
N SER A 48 -26.21 -1.47 -10.85
CA SER A 48 -26.39 -2.92 -11.08
C SER A 48 -25.91 -3.34 -12.45
N GLY A 49 -25.61 -4.61 -12.63
CA GLY A 49 -25.22 -5.20 -13.92
C GLY A 49 -23.75 -5.61 -13.98
N ASP A 50 -23.19 -5.61 -15.18
CA ASP A 50 -21.82 -6.01 -15.44
C ASP A 50 -21.04 -5.00 -16.29
N LEU A 51 -19.77 -5.28 -16.60
CA LEU A 51 -18.89 -4.36 -17.30
C LEU A 51 -19.37 -3.95 -18.69
N ARG A 52 -20.38 -4.61 -19.29
CA ARG A 52 -20.98 -4.21 -20.58
C ARG A 52 -21.70 -2.86 -20.48
N LYS A 53 -22.14 -2.47 -19.28
CA LYS A 53 -22.80 -1.16 -19.04
C LYS A 53 -21.84 0.01 -19.05
N LEU A 54 -20.53 -0.23 -18.91
CA LEU A 54 -19.53 0.84 -18.96
C LEU A 54 -19.46 1.43 -20.36
N LYS A 55 -19.37 2.75 -20.42
CA LYS A 55 -19.21 3.55 -21.65
C LYS A 55 -17.73 3.65 -22.02
N LYS A 56 -17.43 4.21 -23.20
CA LYS A 56 -16.05 4.43 -23.69
C LYS A 56 -15.30 5.47 -22.84
N GLU A 57 -16.00 6.38 -22.25
CA GLU A 57 -15.49 7.45 -21.38
C GLU A 57 -15.19 6.96 -19.97
N ASP A 58 -15.71 5.78 -19.58
CA ASP A 58 -15.46 5.20 -18.27
C ASP A 58 -14.06 4.53 -18.19
N HIS A 59 -13.55 4.41 -16.98
CA HIS A 59 -12.22 3.88 -16.71
C HIS A 59 -12.24 2.75 -15.69
N LEU A 60 -11.45 1.74 -15.96
CA LEU A 60 -11.15 0.64 -15.05
C LEU A 60 -9.66 0.67 -14.73
N ILE A 61 -9.32 0.55 -13.44
CA ILE A 61 -7.94 0.35 -12.97
C ILE A 61 -7.81 -1.11 -12.54
N THR A 62 -6.73 -1.77 -12.92
CA THR A 62 -6.48 -3.16 -12.54
C THR A 62 -5.04 -3.38 -12.13
N PHE A 63 -4.81 -4.47 -11.42
CA PHE A 63 -3.47 -4.93 -11.03
C PHE A 63 -2.86 -5.85 -12.10
N PRO A 64 -1.51 -5.98 -12.16
CA PRO A 64 -0.87 -6.81 -13.15
C PRO A 64 -1.13 -8.30 -12.91
N ARG A 65 -1.61 -8.98 -13.95
CA ARG A 65 -1.76 -10.44 -14.05
C ARG A 65 -1.58 -10.83 -15.51
N LYS A 66 -1.11 -12.06 -15.79
CA LYS A 66 -0.92 -12.54 -17.17
C LYS A 66 -2.16 -12.30 -18.05
N PRO A 67 -3.40 -12.64 -17.64
CA PRO A 67 -4.60 -12.42 -18.46
C PRO A 67 -4.82 -10.97 -18.87
N VAL A 68 -4.40 -9.99 -18.06
CA VAL A 68 -4.56 -8.56 -18.34
C VAL A 68 -3.80 -8.13 -19.60
N PHE A 69 -2.64 -8.78 -19.85
CA PHE A 69 -1.78 -8.47 -21.00
C PHE A 69 -2.18 -9.23 -22.25
N PHE A 70 -2.69 -10.44 -22.15
CA PHE A 70 -2.82 -11.34 -23.29
C PHE A 70 -4.26 -11.55 -23.77
N PHE A 71 -5.26 -11.53 -22.88
CA PHE A 71 -6.62 -11.85 -23.28
C PHE A 71 -7.40 -10.67 -23.88
N PHE A 72 -8.35 -11.01 -24.74
CA PHE A 72 -9.24 -10.04 -25.35
C PHE A 72 -10.20 -9.43 -24.33
N ARG A 73 -10.49 -8.13 -24.51
CA ARG A 73 -11.39 -7.33 -23.68
C ARG A 73 -12.74 -7.14 -24.34
N ASN A 74 -13.18 -8.13 -25.11
CA ASN A 74 -14.43 -8.05 -25.90
C ASN A 74 -15.60 -7.59 -25.03
N LYS A 75 -16.46 -6.75 -25.60
CA LYS A 75 -17.66 -6.19 -24.95
C LYS A 75 -17.42 -5.26 -23.75
N VAL A 76 -16.18 -4.98 -23.39
CA VAL A 76 -15.83 -3.93 -22.41
C VAL A 76 -15.36 -2.70 -23.15
N LYS A 77 -16.15 -1.64 -23.12
CA LYS A 77 -15.87 -0.37 -23.83
C LYS A 77 -14.94 0.54 -23.06
N ALA A 78 -14.95 0.43 -21.73
CA ALA A 78 -14.19 1.29 -20.82
C ALA A 78 -12.68 1.22 -21.07
N ASN A 79 -12.00 2.34 -20.87
CA ASN A 79 -10.54 2.42 -20.87
C ASN A 79 -9.96 1.66 -19.68
N ILE A 80 -8.91 0.87 -19.90
CA ILE A 80 -8.28 0.09 -18.85
C ILE A 80 -6.90 0.65 -18.54
N SER A 81 -6.64 0.97 -17.28
CA SER A 81 -5.34 1.37 -16.74
C SER A 81 -4.74 0.27 -15.88
N LEU A 82 -3.41 0.17 -15.88
CA LEU A 82 -2.65 -0.79 -15.09
C LEU A 82 -2.02 -0.10 -13.89
N MET A 83 -2.11 -0.70 -12.69
CA MET A 83 -1.50 -0.19 -11.47
C MET A 83 -0.52 -1.22 -10.90
N ILE A 84 0.79 -0.89 -10.93
CA ILE A 84 1.88 -1.76 -10.46
C ILE A 84 2.33 -1.25 -9.08
N VAL A 85 2.04 -2.01 -8.02
CA VAL A 85 2.19 -1.58 -6.62
C VAL A 85 3.27 -2.35 -5.84
N GLU A 86 3.57 -3.57 -6.25
CA GLU A 86 4.56 -4.41 -5.56
C GLU A 86 6.01 -3.98 -5.88
N PRO A 87 7.01 -4.40 -5.08
CA PRO A 87 8.41 -4.15 -5.36
C PRO A 87 8.83 -4.57 -6.78
N ASP A 88 9.79 -3.85 -7.33
CA ASP A 88 10.28 -4.12 -8.69
C ASP A 88 10.88 -5.51 -8.81
N ILE A 89 11.53 -6.00 -7.76
CA ILE A 89 12.07 -7.36 -7.70
C ILE A 89 10.98 -8.43 -7.80
N ILE A 90 9.80 -8.18 -7.22
CA ILE A 90 8.64 -9.09 -7.27
C ILE A 90 7.93 -9.00 -8.62
N HIS A 91 7.76 -7.79 -9.13
CA HIS A 91 7.00 -7.53 -10.35
C HIS A 91 7.87 -7.36 -11.62
N LYS A 92 9.15 -7.75 -11.59
CA LYS A 92 10.09 -7.59 -12.72
C LYS A 92 9.52 -8.06 -14.06
N HIS A 93 8.85 -9.21 -14.10
CA HIS A 93 8.24 -9.72 -15.33
C HIS A 93 7.02 -8.89 -15.77
N TYR A 94 6.19 -8.39 -14.83
CA TYR A 94 5.06 -7.51 -15.16
C TYR A 94 5.51 -6.14 -15.63
N ILE A 95 6.62 -5.61 -15.11
CA ILE A 95 7.24 -4.36 -15.58
C ILE A 95 7.68 -4.54 -17.06
N ARG A 96 8.31 -5.68 -17.41
CA ARG A 96 8.67 -5.98 -18.79
C ARG A 96 7.45 -6.10 -19.70
N LEU A 97 6.40 -6.83 -19.25
CA LEU A 97 5.15 -6.95 -20.01
C LEU A 97 4.45 -5.59 -20.17
N ALA A 98 4.44 -4.77 -19.13
CA ALA A 98 3.87 -3.42 -19.19
C ALA A 98 4.59 -2.55 -20.21
N LYS A 99 5.93 -2.64 -20.33
CA LYS A 99 6.71 -1.93 -21.35
C LYS A 99 6.36 -2.38 -22.76
N ILE A 100 6.26 -3.71 -23.00
CA ILE A 100 5.98 -4.28 -24.33
C ILE A 100 4.53 -4.00 -24.75
N PHE A 101 3.57 -4.17 -23.83
CA PHE A 101 2.15 -4.08 -24.12
C PHE A 101 1.52 -2.78 -23.63
N ASN A 102 2.31 -1.68 -23.47
CA ASN A 102 1.82 -0.40 -22.94
C ASN A 102 0.62 0.14 -23.75
N TRP A 103 0.61 -0.03 -25.06
CA TRP A 103 -0.46 0.40 -25.97
C TRP A 103 -1.85 -0.18 -25.64
N ARG A 104 -1.90 -1.27 -24.85
CA ARG A 104 -3.16 -1.88 -24.39
C ARG A 104 -3.82 -1.13 -23.24
N PHE A 105 -3.14 -0.17 -22.64
CA PHE A 105 -3.58 0.53 -21.44
C PHE A 105 -3.74 2.03 -21.70
N TYR A 106 -4.77 2.61 -21.07
CA TYR A 106 -4.94 4.07 -21.07
C TYR A 106 -3.78 4.74 -20.33
N LYS A 107 -3.56 4.33 -19.07
CA LYS A 107 -2.40 4.76 -18.26
C LYS A 107 -1.76 3.56 -17.55
N ILE A 108 -0.46 3.65 -17.30
CA ILE A 108 0.29 2.71 -16.47
C ILE A 108 0.82 3.47 -15.26
N LEU A 109 0.28 3.13 -14.09
CA LEU A 109 0.63 3.73 -12.80
C LEU A 109 1.72 2.89 -12.14
N SER A 110 2.90 3.48 -11.87
CA SER A 110 4.03 2.78 -11.26
C SER A 110 4.98 3.72 -10.54
N LYS A 111 5.66 3.20 -9.51
CA LYS A 111 6.80 3.87 -8.87
C LYS A 111 8.09 3.76 -9.68
N ASN A 112 8.16 2.79 -10.59
CA ASN A 112 9.36 2.51 -11.38
C ASN A 112 9.59 3.60 -12.41
N GLN A 113 10.58 4.47 -12.15
CA GLN A 113 10.91 5.61 -12.99
C GLN A 113 11.39 5.20 -14.40
N ASN A 114 12.11 4.07 -14.51
CA ASN A 114 12.60 3.58 -15.78
C ASN A 114 11.45 3.11 -16.69
N LEU A 115 10.43 2.46 -16.09
CA LEU A 115 9.23 2.07 -16.84
C LEU A 115 8.48 3.32 -17.33
N ILE A 116 8.12 4.22 -16.44
CA ILE A 116 7.25 5.37 -16.80
C ILE A 116 7.93 6.32 -17.80
N LYS A 117 9.26 6.48 -17.74
CA LYS A 117 10.03 7.27 -18.73
C LYS A 117 10.15 6.58 -20.08
N SER A 118 10.02 5.24 -20.15
CA SER A 118 10.18 4.47 -21.39
C SER A 118 8.88 4.29 -22.19
N ILE A 119 7.75 4.80 -21.70
CA ILE A 119 6.41 4.67 -22.33
C ILE A 119 5.66 5.99 -22.28
N ASN A 120 4.84 6.27 -23.30
CA ASN A 120 4.14 7.56 -23.41
C ASN A 120 2.96 7.72 -22.45
N ASN A 121 2.42 6.62 -21.92
CA ASN A 121 1.25 6.58 -21.05
C ASN A 121 1.58 6.23 -19.58
N GLY A 122 2.87 6.30 -19.22
CA GLY A 122 3.33 6.13 -17.84
C GLY A 122 2.93 7.30 -16.95
N LYS A 123 2.52 7.01 -15.71
CA LYS A 123 2.26 8.01 -14.67
C LYS A 123 2.90 7.54 -13.36
N PHE A 124 3.57 8.48 -12.68
CA PHE A 124 4.15 8.19 -11.38
C PHE A 124 3.08 7.85 -10.35
N PHE A 125 3.31 6.77 -9.63
CA PHE A 125 2.41 6.30 -8.59
C PHE A 125 3.17 5.42 -7.60
N TYR A 126 3.04 5.69 -6.32
CA TYR A 126 3.54 4.85 -5.23
C TYR A 126 2.37 4.23 -4.46
N PHE A 127 2.60 3.09 -3.80
CA PHE A 127 1.54 2.33 -3.16
C PHE A 127 0.96 3.05 -1.93
N GLY A 128 1.49 2.85 -0.74
CA GLY A 128 0.92 3.37 0.51
C GLY A 128 -0.52 2.93 0.76
N SER A 129 -0.74 2.10 1.76
CA SER A 129 -2.07 1.59 2.14
C SER A 129 -2.19 1.49 3.65
N THR A 130 -3.35 1.11 4.16
CA THR A 130 -3.56 0.74 5.56
C THR A 130 -4.39 -0.54 5.66
N PHE A 131 -4.11 -1.35 6.68
CA PHE A 131 -4.95 -2.49 7.08
C PHE A 131 -5.80 -2.18 8.31
N LEU A 132 -5.70 -0.96 8.83
CA LEU A 132 -6.52 -0.52 9.94
C LEU A 132 -7.93 -0.15 9.46
N SER A 133 -8.92 -0.51 10.24
CA SER A 133 -10.31 -0.08 10.07
C SER A 133 -10.69 0.84 11.23
N ASN A 134 -11.59 1.80 10.98
CA ASN A 134 -12.13 2.69 12.02
C ASN A 134 -11.04 3.37 12.87
N ILE A 135 -10.02 3.93 12.23
CA ILE A 135 -8.81 4.48 12.88
C ILE A 135 -9.17 5.45 14.02
N ASN A 136 -10.25 6.22 13.86
CA ASN A 136 -10.69 7.20 14.86
C ASN A 136 -11.30 6.57 16.12
N GLU A 137 -11.64 5.28 16.08
CA GLU A 137 -12.23 4.52 17.21
C GLU A 137 -11.16 3.72 17.97
N ILE A 138 -9.91 3.69 17.46
CA ILE A 138 -8.83 2.93 18.11
C ILE A 138 -8.29 3.71 19.29
N ASP A 139 -8.40 3.12 20.48
CA ASP A 139 -7.78 3.67 21.68
C ASP A 139 -6.25 3.45 21.63
N ILE A 140 -5.53 4.56 21.50
CA ILE A 140 -4.06 4.58 21.43
C ILE A 140 -3.52 4.86 22.83
N ASN A 141 -3.01 3.81 23.49
CA ASN A 141 -2.44 3.92 24.83
C ASN A 141 -1.04 3.26 24.89
N LYS A 142 0.01 4.07 24.88
CA LYS A 142 1.42 3.66 24.77
C LYS A 142 1.98 3.17 26.10
N LYS A 143 1.68 1.93 26.46
CA LYS A 143 2.12 1.27 27.72
C LYS A 143 3.40 0.46 27.53
N ASP A 144 3.57 -0.16 26.35
CA ASP A 144 4.63 -1.10 26.08
C ASP A 144 5.76 -0.44 25.28
N MET A 145 7.00 -0.93 25.44
CA MET A 145 8.15 -0.32 24.78
C MET A 145 8.12 -0.55 23.27
N ALA A 146 8.18 -1.80 22.82
CA ALA A 146 8.31 -2.07 21.40
C ALA A 146 7.65 -3.36 20.91
N SER A 147 7.32 -3.36 19.62
CA SER A 147 6.83 -4.53 18.89
C SER A 147 7.59 -4.78 17.59
N LEU A 148 7.47 -5.99 17.05
CA LEU A 148 7.86 -6.37 15.71
C LEU A 148 6.77 -7.27 15.14
N ILE A 149 6.13 -6.84 14.03
CA ILE A 149 5.10 -7.64 13.37
C ILE A 149 5.75 -8.43 12.22
N ALA A 150 5.64 -9.76 12.27
CA ALA A 150 6.26 -10.66 11.30
C ALA A 150 5.34 -11.81 10.87
N SER A 151 5.62 -12.34 9.69
CA SER A 151 5.09 -13.62 9.21
C SER A 151 6.23 -14.63 9.07
N ALA A 152 5.90 -15.90 8.90
CA ALA A 152 6.87 -16.97 8.67
C ALA A 152 7.52 -16.95 7.26
N GLN A 153 7.16 -15.99 6.40
CA GLN A 153 7.72 -15.86 5.04
C GLN A 153 9.21 -15.50 5.08
N ASN A 154 9.99 -16.09 4.15
CA ASN A 154 11.45 -15.90 4.07
C ASN A 154 11.96 -15.74 2.62
N GLN A 155 11.13 -15.21 1.71
CA GLN A 155 11.44 -15.18 0.27
C GLN A 155 12.17 -13.92 -0.19
N HIS A 156 12.04 -12.81 0.56
CA HIS A 156 12.55 -11.49 0.17
C HIS A 156 13.63 -10.98 1.14
N PRO A 157 14.49 -10.04 0.73
CA PRO A 157 15.53 -9.49 1.59
C PRO A 157 15.02 -9.00 2.94
N GLY A 158 13.91 -8.24 2.94
CA GLY A 158 13.30 -7.77 4.18
C GLY A 158 12.70 -8.87 5.06
N HIS A 159 12.29 -10.01 4.48
CA HIS A 159 11.89 -11.17 5.29
C HIS A 159 13.09 -11.76 6.03
N LYS A 160 14.23 -11.92 5.34
CA LYS A 160 15.46 -12.44 5.94
C LYS A 160 15.95 -11.55 7.07
N LEU A 161 16.05 -10.24 6.81
CA LEU A 161 16.45 -9.26 7.83
C LEU A 161 15.50 -9.27 9.04
N ARG A 162 14.20 -9.43 8.82
CA ARG A 162 13.21 -9.50 9.90
C ARG A 162 13.40 -10.73 10.77
N HIS A 163 13.70 -11.89 10.18
CA HIS A 163 14.03 -13.11 10.94
C HIS A 163 15.34 -13.00 11.69
N GLU A 164 16.35 -12.34 11.12
CA GLU A 164 17.62 -12.06 11.78
C GLU A 164 17.42 -11.19 13.03
N VAL A 165 16.64 -10.12 12.92
CA VAL A 165 16.25 -9.28 14.07
C VAL A 165 15.48 -10.09 15.12
N ILE A 166 14.56 -10.97 14.71
CA ILE A 166 13.81 -11.82 15.65
C ILE A 166 14.74 -12.80 16.38
N THR A 167 15.72 -13.38 15.70
CA THR A 167 16.73 -14.26 16.31
C THR A 167 17.51 -13.50 17.38
N TYR A 168 17.98 -12.31 17.06
CA TYR A 168 18.68 -11.41 17.99
C TYR A 168 17.81 -11.09 19.22
N ILE A 169 16.53 -10.70 19.02
CA ILE A 169 15.61 -10.41 20.12
C ILE A 169 15.46 -11.60 21.08
N LYS A 170 15.35 -12.81 20.53
CA LYS A 170 15.19 -14.04 21.33
C LYS A 170 16.46 -14.45 22.07
N GLU A 171 17.60 -14.42 21.39
CA GLU A 171 18.90 -14.80 21.92
C GLU A 171 19.31 -13.94 23.11
N PHE A 172 19.13 -12.61 22.97
CA PHE A 172 19.48 -11.65 24.01
C PHE A 172 18.30 -11.30 24.94
N LYS A 173 17.17 -12.02 24.84
CA LYS A 173 15.97 -11.85 25.69
C LYS A 173 15.50 -10.39 25.77
N ILE A 174 15.55 -9.67 24.64
CA ILE A 174 15.17 -8.26 24.57
C ILE A 174 13.65 -8.15 24.71
N ASN A 175 13.18 -7.21 25.51
CA ASN A 175 11.74 -6.99 25.75
C ASN A 175 11.07 -6.30 24.56
N ILE A 176 10.93 -7.02 23.45
CA ILE A 176 10.20 -6.63 22.24
C ILE A 176 9.16 -7.72 21.93
N ALA A 177 7.90 -7.32 21.79
CA ALA A 177 6.83 -8.25 21.46
C ALA A 177 6.92 -8.66 19.98
N VAL A 178 7.28 -9.91 19.70
CA VAL A 178 7.26 -10.48 18.35
C VAL A 178 5.88 -11.06 18.09
N ILE A 179 5.13 -10.43 17.15
CA ILE A 179 3.71 -10.67 16.93
C ILE A 179 3.47 -11.04 15.45
N GLY A 180 2.49 -11.90 15.19
CA GLY A 180 2.05 -12.22 13.84
C GLY A 180 2.01 -13.71 13.52
N ARG A 181 1.69 -14.03 12.26
CA ARG A 181 1.49 -15.42 11.84
C ARG A 181 2.81 -16.21 11.91
N GLY A 182 2.82 -17.26 12.74
CA GLY A 182 4.02 -18.04 13.06
C GLY A 182 4.72 -17.62 14.35
N TYR A 183 4.20 -16.59 15.02
CA TYR A 183 4.62 -16.07 16.32
C TYR A 183 3.38 -15.93 17.23
N LYS A 184 3.38 -14.97 18.16
CA LYS A 184 2.19 -14.66 18.94
C LYS A 184 1.10 -14.09 18.01
N PRO A 185 -0.03 -14.81 17.78
CA PRO A 185 -1.08 -14.31 16.89
C PRO A 185 -1.76 -13.08 17.49
N PHE A 186 -2.35 -12.25 16.63
CA PHE A 186 -3.24 -11.15 17.02
C PHE A 186 -4.54 -11.27 16.21
N GLU A 187 -5.63 -10.75 16.77
CA GLU A 187 -6.93 -10.75 16.10
C GLU A 187 -7.03 -9.57 15.13
N LYS A 188 -6.56 -8.41 15.57
CA LYS A 188 -6.59 -7.18 14.78
C LYS A 188 -5.19 -6.59 14.62
N LYS A 189 -4.95 -5.98 13.47
CA LYS A 189 -3.64 -5.38 13.14
C LYS A 189 -3.20 -4.32 14.16
N GLU A 190 -4.14 -3.53 14.66
CA GLU A 190 -3.87 -2.51 15.67
C GLU A 190 -3.28 -3.06 16.98
N ASP A 191 -3.55 -4.32 17.33
CA ASP A 191 -3.04 -4.92 18.57
C ASP A 191 -1.52 -5.04 18.61
N GLY A 192 -0.90 -5.07 17.41
CA GLY A 192 0.54 -5.06 17.28
C GLY A 192 1.19 -3.68 17.34
N LEU A 193 0.41 -2.59 17.44
CA LEU A 193 0.92 -1.22 17.34
C LEU A 193 0.35 -0.25 18.37
N LYS A 194 -0.95 -0.33 18.71
CA LYS A 194 -1.67 0.70 19.47
C LYS A 194 -1.11 0.94 20.88
N SER A 195 -0.54 -0.10 21.52
CA SER A 195 0.04 -0.01 22.86
C SER A 195 1.55 0.19 22.88
N TYR A 196 2.23 0.09 21.73
CA TYR A 196 3.68 0.12 21.64
C TYR A 196 4.19 1.52 21.26
N LYS A 197 5.20 2.01 22.00
CA LYS A 197 5.91 3.27 21.71
C LYS A 197 6.70 3.18 20.42
N TYR A 198 7.39 2.05 20.20
CA TYR A 198 8.18 1.76 19.01
C TYR A 198 7.67 0.51 18.27
N SER A 199 7.97 0.42 17.00
CA SER A 199 7.86 -0.84 16.27
C SER A 199 8.98 -0.96 15.24
N VAL A 200 9.59 -2.15 15.17
CA VAL A 200 10.57 -2.43 14.11
C VAL A 200 9.83 -2.71 12.82
N ILE A 201 9.94 -1.79 11.88
CA ILE A 201 9.24 -1.79 10.60
C ILE A 201 10.24 -2.11 9.48
N ILE A 202 10.15 -3.30 8.92
CA ILE A 202 11.00 -3.76 7.83
C ILE A 202 10.12 -4.06 6.62
N GLU A 203 10.31 -3.33 5.52
CA GLU A 203 9.60 -3.57 4.27
C GLU A 203 10.09 -4.86 3.59
N ASN A 204 9.43 -5.33 2.54
CA ASN A 204 9.86 -6.56 1.84
C ASN A 204 11.15 -6.36 1.03
N SER A 205 11.39 -5.13 0.58
CA SER A 205 12.63 -4.72 -0.06
C SER A 205 12.92 -3.24 0.23
N SER A 206 14.20 -2.84 0.13
CA SER A 206 14.62 -1.45 0.18
C SER A 206 14.66 -0.91 -1.24
N GLU A 207 13.62 -0.20 -1.65
CA GLU A 207 13.48 0.38 -2.99
C GLU A 207 12.96 1.81 -2.91
N VAL A 208 13.45 2.68 -3.80
CA VAL A 208 12.98 4.06 -3.92
C VAL A 208 11.46 4.09 -4.15
N ASN A 209 10.76 4.95 -3.42
CA ASN A 209 9.30 5.13 -3.47
C ASN A 209 8.49 3.87 -3.05
N TYR A 210 9.09 2.94 -2.29
CA TYR A 210 8.39 1.75 -1.83
C TYR A 210 8.23 1.74 -0.31
N PHE A 211 7.03 2.04 0.15
CA PHE A 211 6.59 1.87 1.54
C PHE A 211 5.14 1.40 1.55
N THR A 212 4.75 0.69 2.59
CA THR A 212 3.49 -0.05 2.62
C THR A 212 2.67 0.25 3.89
N GLU A 213 1.63 -0.53 4.08
CA GLU A 213 0.81 -0.50 5.29
C GLU A 213 1.61 -0.68 6.58
N LYS A 214 2.82 -1.25 6.53
CA LYS A 214 3.65 -1.45 7.72
C LYS A 214 4.03 -0.11 8.35
N LEU A 215 4.56 0.79 7.52
CA LEU A 215 4.94 2.13 7.95
C LEU A 215 3.70 3.01 8.22
N ILE A 216 2.72 2.95 7.32
CA ILE A 216 1.50 3.75 7.42
C ILE A 216 0.74 3.44 8.72
N ASP A 217 0.52 2.17 9.04
CA ASP A 217 -0.21 1.75 10.24
C ASP A 217 0.52 2.17 11.52
N ALA A 218 1.87 2.09 11.54
CA ALA A 218 2.66 2.58 12.66
C ALA A 218 2.47 4.09 12.87
N CYS A 219 2.55 4.88 11.80
CA CYS A 219 2.32 6.33 11.86
C CYS A 219 0.89 6.68 12.29
N LEU A 220 -0.12 5.98 11.77
CA LEU A 220 -1.52 6.20 12.11
C LEU A 220 -1.81 5.95 13.59
N LEU A 221 -1.09 4.99 14.18
CA LEU A 221 -1.23 4.63 15.59
C LEU A 221 -0.18 5.29 16.51
N GLU A 222 0.50 6.33 16.04
CA GLU A 222 1.47 7.12 16.83
C GLU A 222 2.61 6.27 17.41
N THR A 223 3.00 5.21 16.69
CA THR A 223 4.14 4.35 17.01
C THR A 223 5.35 4.83 16.25
N VAL A 224 6.48 5.06 16.94
CA VAL A 224 7.75 5.46 16.31
C VAL A 224 8.33 4.28 15.54
N PRO A 225 8.48 4.38 14.20
CA PRO A 225 9.08 3.30 13.41
C PRO A 225 10.61 3.28 13.58
N ILE A 226 11.17 2.13 13.94
CA ILE A 226 12.56 1.78 13.64
C ILE A 226 12.51 1.19 12.23
N TYR A 227 12.86 2.00 11.23
CA TYR A 227 12.45 1.78 9.84
C TYR A 227 13.59 1.36 8.94
N TRP A 228 13.40 0.22 8.27
CA TRP A 228 14.18 -0.22 7.11
C TRP A 228 13.28 -0.40 5.89
N GLY A 229 13.54 0.35 4.82
CA GLY A 229 12.70 0.32 3.61
C GLY A 229 13.12 1.34 2.57
N ALA A 230 12.21 2.21 2.13
CA ALA A 230 12.48 3.19 1.09
C ALA A 230 13.62 4.15 1.48
N PRO A 231 14.74 4.19 0.72
CA PRO A 231 15.87 5.07 1.03
C PRO A 231 15.52 6.57 0.93
N ASN A 232 14.48 6.89 0.17
CA ASN A 232 13.98 8.26 0.03
C ASN A 232 12.71 8.53 0.84
N ILE A 233 12.54 7.89 1.98
CA ILE A 233 11.32 8.06 2.80
C ILE A 233 11.14 9.49 3.30
N SER A 234 12.21 10.28 3.40
CA SER A 234 12.19 11.72 3.73
C SER A 234 11.42 12.57 2.73
N ASP A 235 11.23 12.11 1.48
CA ASP A 235 10.40 12.81 0.49
C ASP A 235 8.90 12.75 0.84
N TYR A 236 8.51 11.83 1.72
CA TYR A 236 7.12 11.54 2.05
C TYR A 236 6.76 11.85 3.50
N PHE A 237 7.71 11.75 4.42
CA PHE A 237 7.49 11.90 5.87
C PHE A 237 8.56 12.75 6.52
N ASP A 238 8.21 13.31 7.67
CA ASP A 238 9.19 13.98 8.53
C ASP A 238 10.00 12.93 9.32
N VAL A 239 11.22 12.67 8.88
CA VAL A 239 12.07 11.60 9.45
C VAL A 239 12.51 11.86 10.88
N LYS A 240 12.30 13.06 11.44
CA LYS A 240 12.50 13.32 12.87
C LYS A 240 11.59 12.47 13.76
N GLY A 241 10.45 12.02 13.23
CA GLY A 241 9.54 11.10 13.90
C GLY A 241 9.94 9.62 13.78
N PHE A 242 11.00 9.28 13.04
CA PHE A 242 11.45 7.92 12.76
C PHE A 242 12.86 7.68 13.29
N ILE A 243 13.24 6.40 13.36
CA ILE A 243 14.64 5.97 13.47
C ILE A 243 14.93 5.20 12.17
N ILE A 244 15.66 5.84 11.25
CA ILE A 244 16.00 5.24 9.96
C ILE A 244 17.19 4.30 10.15
N CYS A 245 17.10 3.10 9.58
CA CYS A 245 18.12 2.07 9.61
C CYS A 245 18.37 1.54 8.20
N GLU A 246 19.62 1.35 7.83
CA GLU A 246 20.05 0.79 6.55
C GLU A 246 20.60 -0.64 6.69
N SER A 247 20.94 -1.05 7.92
CA SER A 247 21.56 -2.35 8.23
C SER A 247 20.97 -3.00 9.48
N PHE A 248 21.26 -4.29 9.64
CA PHE A 248 20.97 -5.04 10.87
C PHE A 248 21.63 -4.42 12.11
N GLU A 249 22.89 -3.99 11.99
CA GLU A 249 23.63 -3.39 13.09
C GLU A 249 22.99 -2.07 13.55
N GLU A 250 22.52 -1.25 12.61
CA GLU A 250 21.79 -0.01 12.95
C GLU A 250 20.44 -0.30 13.62
N ILE A 251 19.74 -1.35 13.22
CA ILE A 251 18.51 -1.78 13.90
C ILE A 251 18.82 -2.21 15.34
N LYS A 252 19.89 -2.98 15.57
CA LYS A 252 20.33 -3.37 16.91
C LYS A 252 20.66 -2.14 17.77
N TYR A 253 21.41 -1.20 17.21
CA TYR A 253 21.75 0.04 17.88
C TYR A 253 20.49 0.84 18.22
N ALA A 254 19.57 1.01 17.28
CA ALA A 254 18.30 1.69 17.51
C ALA A 254 17.48 1.02 18.65
N ILE A 255 17.42 -0.30 18.66
CA ILE A 255 16.75 -1.07 19.71
C ILE A 255 17.39 -0.80 21.09
N SER A 256 18.72 -0.71 21.17
CA SER A 256 19.42 -0.43 22.43
C SER A 256 19.23 0.99 22.95
N LYS A 257 18.74 1.92 22.12
CA LYS A 257 18.53 3.34 22.46
C LYS A 257 17.08 3.71 22.73
N MET A 258 16.15 2.78 22.61
CA MET A 258 14.75 3.05 22.93
C MET A 258 14.59 3.47 24.38
N SER A 259 13.90 4.58 24.61
CA SER A 259 13.53 5.06 25.94
C SER A 259 12.24 5.91 25.89
N ASP A 260 11.68 6.18 27.06
CA ASP A 260 10.50 7.05 27.16
C ASP A 260 10.85 8.49 26.77
N GLU A 261 12.04 8.96 27.12
CA GLU A 261 12.52 10.31 26.80
C GLU A 261 12.69 10.48 25.28
N ASP A 262 13.31 9.50 24.59
CA ASP A 262 13.45 9.54 23.12
C ASP A 262 12.07 9.48 22.45
N TYR A 263 11.15 8.61 22.92
CA TYR A 263 9.78 8.58 22.40
C TYR A 263 9.08 9.93 22.53
N LEU A 264 9.12 10.55 23.71
CA LEU A 264 8.49 11.85 23.97
C LEU A 264 9.11 12.96 23.11
N SER A 265 10.42 12.91 22.86
CA SER A 265 11.10 13.86 21.99
C SER A 265 10.61 13.79 20.53
N ARG A 266 10.13 12.62 20.08
CA ARG A 266 9.63 12.38 18.72
C ARG A 266 8.13 12.57 18.54
N ILE A 267 7.35 12.63 19.63
CA ILE A 267 5.88 12.61 19.57
C ILE A 267 5.27 13.73 18.71
N LYS A 268 5.88 14.92 18.71
CA LYS A 268 5.46 16.03 17.86
C LYS A 268 5.51 15.67 16.38
N TRP A 269 6.57 14.98 15.98
CA TRP A 269 6.82 14.60 14.59
C TRP A 269 5.99 13.41 14.17
N ILE A 270 5.80 12.42 15.07
CA ILE A 270 4.94 11.27 14.76
C ILE A 270 3.46 11.68 14.65
N LYS A 271 2.98 12.65 15.44
CA LYS A 271 1.64 13.24 15.28
C LYS A 271 1.49 13.99 13.95
N LYS A 272 2.53 14.67 13.48
CA LYS A 272 2.56 15.27 12.13
C LYS A 272 2.49 14.17 11.07
N ASN A 273 3.29 13.14 11.21
CA ASN A 273 3.33 12.00 10.29
C ASN A 273 2.02 11.20 10.27
N LYS A 274 1.24 11.15 11.35
CA LYS A 274 -0.11 10.58 11.37
C LYS A 274 -1.02 11.25 10.34
N LYS A 275 -1.00 12.58 10.23
CA LYS A 275 -1.77 13.32 9.22
C LYS A 275 -1.30 12.98 7.81
N THR A 276 0.01 12.93 7.60
CA THR A 276 0.63 12.55 6.32
C THR A 276 0.28 11.11 5.95
N ALA A 277 0.35 10.17 6.91
CA ALA A 277 -0.01 8.78 6.73
C ALA A 277 -1.48 8.60 6.31
N SER A 278 -2.40 9.38 6.87
CA SER A 278 -3.82 9.37 6.48
C SER A 278 -4.02 9.70 4.99
N TYR A 279 -3.23 10.61 4.43
CA TYR A 279 -3.25 10.90 3.00
C TYR A 279 -2.70 9.73 2.17
N HIS A 280 -1.58 9.13 2.63
CA HIS A 280 -0.94 8.03 1.91
C HIS A 280 -1.72 6.70 2.00
N ALA A 281 -2.56 6.53 3.01
CA ALA A 281 -3.31 5.29 3.28
C ALA A 281 -4.29 4.89 2.18
N ASP A 282 -4.88 5.87 1.47
CA ASP A 282 -5.89 5.62 0.43
C ASP A 282 -5.28 5.64 -0.98
N PHE A 283 -4.49 4.63 -1.31
CA PHE A 283 -3.90 4.48 -2.64
C PHE A 283 -4.94 4.35 -3.75
N LYS A 284 -6.12 3.79 -3.45
CA LYS A 284 -7.18 3.59 -4.43
C LYS A 284 -7.75 4.93 -4.88
N LYS A 285 -8.02 5.82 -3.93
CA LYS A 285 -8.47 7.18 -4.21
C LYS A 285 -7.42 7.97 -4.98
N ARG A 286 -6.13 7.87 -4.57
CA ARG A 286 -5.03 8.53 -5.28
C ARG A 286 -4.86 8.02 -6.72
N ALA A 287 -4.95 6.70 -6.94
CA ALA A 287 -4.90 6.12 -8.28
C ALA A 287 -6.05 6.64 -9.17
N ALA A 288 -7.27 6.65 -8.64
CA ALA A 288 -8.43 7.15 -9.37
C ALA A 288 -8.34 8.66 -9.64
N GLN A 289 -7.78 9.45 -8.73
CA GLN A 289 -7.53 10.88 -8.94
C GLN A 289 -6.52 11.13 -10.07
N ILE A 290 -5.44 10.34 -10.17
CA ILE A 290 -4.49 10.44 -11.29
C ILE A 290 -5.19 10.18 -12.64
N ILE A 291 -6.06 9.17 -12.69
CA ILE A 291 -6.84 8.91 -13.91
C ILE A 291 -7.76 10.09 -14.20
N LYS A 292 -8.49 10.61 -13.20
CA LYS A 292 -9.37 11.77 -13.36
C LYS A 292 -8.62 13.01 -13.87
N GLN A 293 -7.46 13.31 -13.33
CA GLN A 293 -6.60 14.41 -13.78
C GLN A 293 -6.12 14.23 -15.23
N SER A 294 -5.89 12.97 -15.65
CA SER A 294 -5.45 12.66 -17.01
C SER A 294 -6.56 12.78 -18.07
N LEU A 295 -7.83 13.02 -17.67
CA LEU A 295 -8.94 13.28 -18.61
C LEU A 295 -8.98 14.74 -19.06
N ASN A 296 -8.39 15.64 -18.28
CA ASN A 296 -8.40 17.08 -18.52
C ASN A 296 -7.14 17.57 -19.24
N ASN A 297 -6.21 16.64 -19.54
CA ASN A 297 -4.97 16.86 -20.30
C ASN A 297 -5.00 16.06 -21.60
#